data_f81c2454c13d477eebd70dc7eb8cc7ce
#
_entry.id   f81c2454c13d477eebd70dc7eb8cc7ce
#
_cell.length_a   1.000
_cell.length_b   1.000
_cell.length_c   1.000
_cell.angle_alpha   90.00
_cell.angle_beta   90.00
_cell.angle_gamma   90.00
#
_symmetry.space_group_name_H-M   'P 1'
#
loop_
_entity.id
_entity.type
_entity.pdbx_description
1 polymer ?
#
loop_
_entity_poly.entity_id
_entity_poly.type
_entity_poly.pdbx_seq_one_letter_code
_entity_poly.pdbx_strand_id
1 'polypeptide(L)'
;MVARIGWTSATFGLVQVLRLANNVALARLLAPSLFGLMTIVNAVRVGVELLSDLGINQNIVSSPKGHTRDFYDTAWTIQVLRGVLLGAVAFALAGPLAAFFEQPELAIILPVTSLMFIFGGLKSTSSALLQKQVNVTRASLFELGGLVHTIIVQVGLALVSPTIWALVLGSVVGSAIGLVSSYLLIPGMSHRFFIDRAIARQVIGFGKWIFLSSIIYFFAMNFDRLYFAKQITLADLGVYSIARALSDMFNQLAVRTSNYVLFPTVAAWELPDPDVRRRVKKGRRMLLFAAAVGLAAFVSISDLIVQLLYDDRYIQAGAILPLLLIGVWFSVLCTINDSIMLGTKRPASP
;
A
#
# COMPACT_ATOMS: atom_id res chain seq x y z
N MET A 1 12.70 22.27 -8.08
CA MET A 1 11.87 21.13 -8.51
C MET A 1 12.68 19.84 -8.59
N VAL A 2 13.80 19.80 -9.30
CA VAL A 2 14.67 18.61 -9.48
C VAL A 2 15.14 18.00 -8.15
N ALA A 3 15.62 18.82 -7.21
CA ALA A 3 16.07 18.35 -5.89
C ALA A 3 14.96 17.67 -5.07
N ARG A 4 13.70 18.13 -5.18
CA ARG A 4 12.55 17.50 -4.51
C ARG A 4 12.20 16.14 -5.12
N ILE A 5 12.27 16.02 -6.45
CA ILE A 5 12.04 14.76 -7.17
C ILE A 5 13.14 13.77 -6.80
N GLY A 6 14.41 14.20 -6.78
CA GLY A 6 15.54 13.38 -6.36
C GLY A 6 15.39 12.86 -4.93
N TRP A 7 15.00 13.73 -3.99
CA TRP A 7 14.74 13.33 -2.59
C TRP A 7 13.63 12.29 -2.48
N THR A 8 12.50 12.52 -3.16
CA THR A 8 11.35 11.58 -3.13
C THR A 8 11.73 10.22 -3.70
N SER A 9 12.51 10.18 -4.78
CA SER A 9 12.96 8.93 -5.39
C SER A 9 13.97 8.20 -4.49
N ALA A 10 14.91 8.92 -3.87
CA ALA A 10 15.88 8.34 -2.95
C ALA A 10 15.20 7.77 -1.69
N THR A 11 14.26 8.52 -1.10
CA THR A 11 13.49 8.07 0.07
C THR A 11 12.66 6.83 -0.27
N PHE A 12 12.05 6.79 -1.44
CA PHE A 12 11.31 5.60 -1.89
C PHE A 12 12.23 4.39 -2.05
N GLY A 13 13.37 4.55 -2.71
CA GLY A 13 14.34 3.47 -2.84
C GLY A 13 14.77 2.92 -1.47
N LEU A 14 15.06 3.82 -0.53
CA LEU A 14 15.40 3.45 0.85
C LEU A 14 14.25 2.69 1.54
N VAL A 15 13.00 3.15 1.42
CA VAL A 15 11.83 2.45 1.97
C VAL A 15 11.70 1.04 1.39
N GLN A 16 11.92 0.85 0.08
CA GLN A 16 11.84 -0.47 -0.54
C GLN A 16 12.99 -1.39 -0.07
N VAL A 17 14.20 -0.86 0.03
CA VAL A 17 15.34 -1.63 0.56
C VAL A 17 15.09 -2.05 2.01
N LEU A 18 14.58 -1.15 2.85
CA LEU A 18 14.24 -1.46 4.25
C LEU A 18 13.11 -2.48 4.35
N ARG A 19 12.08 -2.40 3.51
CA ARG A 19 11.00 -3.40 3.46
C ARG A 19 11.52 -4.77 3.05
N LEU A 20 12.40 -4.83 2.04
CA LEU A 20 13.03 -6.07 1.62
C LEU A 20 13.92 -6.63 2.72
N ALA A 21 14.78 -5.81 3.33
CA ALA A 21 15.64 -6.24 4.43
C ALA A 21 14.83 -6.77 5.62
N ASN A 22 13.73 -6.11 5.99
CA ASN A 22 12.81 -6.59 7.02
C ASN A 22 12.18 -7.93 6.65
N ASN A 23 11.71 -8.07 5.41
CA ASN A 23 11.11 -9.31 4.92
C ASN A 23 12.11 -10.47 4.97
N VAL A 24 13.34 -10.24 4.48
CA VAL A 24 14.45 -11.23 4.53
C VAL A 24 14.82 -11.59 5.97
N ALA A 25 14.98 -10.60 6.85
CA ALA A 25 15.32 -10.82 8.25
C ALA A 25 14.25 -11.67 8.96
N LEU A 26 12.99 -11.32 8.78
CA LEU A 26 11.87 -12.05 9.38
C LEU A 26 11.72 -13.45 8.78
N ALA A 27 11.94 -13.63 7.47
CA ALA A 27 11.87 -14.94 6.82
C ALA A 27 12.94 -15.91 7.34
N ARG A 28 14.12 -15.41 7.73
CA ARG A 28 15.15 -16.23 8.37
C ARG A 28 14.83 -16.60 9.83
N LEU A 29 14.08 -15.73 10.53
CA LEU A 29 13.75 -15.94 11.95
C LEU A 29 12.46 -16.75 12.15
N LEU A 30 11.51 -16.66 11.23
CA LEU A 30 10.15 -17.18 11.38
C LEU A 30 9.88 -18.34 10.40
N ALA A 31 8.96 -19.23 10.77
CA ALA A 31 8.53 -20.32 9.89
C ALA A 31 7.68 -19.80 8.72
N PRO A 32 7.73 -20.45 7.53
CA PRO A 32 6.91 -20.07 6.38
C PRO A 32 5.40 -20.02 6.66
N SER A 33 4.89 -20.93 7.50
CA SER A 33 3.48 -20.96 7.90
C SER A 33 3.00 -19.68 8.58
N LEU A 34 3.88 -18.98 9.34
CA LEU A 34 3.56 -17.71 9.97
C LEU A 34 3.40 -16.58 8.94
N PHE A 35 4.18 -16.62 7.86
CA PHE A 35 3.99 -15.71 6.72
C PHE A 35 2.69 -16.00 5.98
N GLY A 36 2.34 -17.28 5.82
CA GLY A 36 1.07 -17.69 5.24
C GLY A 36 -0.11 -17.15 6.05
N LEU A 37 -0.09 -17.35 7.37
CA LEU A 37 -1.12 -16.86 8.27
C LEU A 37 -1.21 -15.32 8.23
N MET A 38 -0.07 -14.62 8.25
CA MET A 38 -0.04 -13.16 8.13
C MET A 38 -0.53 -12.66 6.77
N THR A 39 -0.39 -13.45 5.70
CA THR A 39 -0.96 -13.14 4.38
C THR A 39 -2.48 -13.09 4.45
N ILE A 40 -3.13 -14.04 5.13
CA ILE A 40 -4.58 -14.02 5.35
C ILE A 40 -4.98 -12.78 6.17
N VAL A 41 -4.29 -12.54 7.29
CA VAL A 41 -4.55 -11.36 8.15
C VAL A 41 -4.45 -10.06 7.35
N ASN A 42 -3.41 -9.91 6.53
CA ASN A 42 -3.22 -8.73 5.70
C ASN A 42 -4.26 -8.60 4.59
N ALA A 43 -4.67 -9.71 3.95
CA ALA A 43 -5.71 -9.69 2.94
C ALA A 43 -7.06 -9.26 3.54
N VAL A 44 -7.42 -9.79 4.70
CA VAL A 44 -8.63 -9.40 5.45
C VAL A 44 -8.55 -7.91 5.83
N ARG A 45 -7.41 -7.46 6.39
CA ARG A 45 -7.21 -6.06 6.77
C ARG A 45 -7.37 -5.12 5.58
N VAL A 46 -6.70 -5.41 4.47
CA VAL A 46 -6.78 -4.60 3.24
C VAL A 46 -8.21 -4.62 2.68
N GLY A 47 -8.88 -5.77 2.73
CA GLY A 47 -10.29 -5.89 2.32
C GLY A 47 -11.20 -4.98 3.12
N VAL A 48 -11.16 -5.07 4.44
CA VAL A 48 -11.97 -4.23 5.34
C VAL A 48 -11.66 -2.74 5.12
N GLU A 49 -10.39 -2.37 4.92
CA GLU A 49 -9.96 -0.99 4.70
C GLU A 49 -10.45 -0.43 3.35
N LEU A 50 -10.25 -1.17 2.26
CA LEU A 50 -10.62 -0.74 0.90
C LEU A 50 -12.14 -0.74 0.70
N LEU A 51 -12.86 -1.74 1.24
CA LEU A 51 -14.31 -1.83 1.17
C LEU A 51 -15.04 -0.73 1.95
N SER A 52 -14.33 0.20 2.53
CA SER A 52 -14.88 1.34 3.24
C SER A 52 -14.20 2.66 2.90
N ASP A 53 -13.31 2.67 1.89
CA ASP A 53 -12.56 3.88 1.57
C ASP A 53 -13.49 4.98 1.04
N LEU A 54 -13.52 6.10 1.78
CA LEU A 54 -14.28 7.31 1.45
C LEU A 54 -13.42 8.37 0.75
N GLY A 55 -12.15 8.07 0.49
CA GLY A 55 -11.23 9.03 -0.12
C GLY A 55 -11.03 10.30 0.70
N ILE A 56 -10.99 10.18 2.03
CA ILE A 56 -10.89 11.34 2.93
C ILE A 56 -9.64 12.16 2.63
N ASN A 57 -8.48 11.50 2.48
CA ASN A 57 -7.23 12.17 2.15
C ASN A 57 -7.31 12.88 0.78
N GLN A 58 -7.88 12.21 -0.22
CA GLN A 58 -8.08 12.76 -1.56
C GLN A 58 -8.99 14.00 -1.52
N ASN A 59 -10.06 13.96 -0.71
CA ASN A 59 -10.95 15.08 -0.50
C ASN A 59 -10.24 16.29 0.12
N ILE A 60 -9.43 16.10 1.18
CA ILE A 60 -8.65 17.17 1.82
C ILE A 60 -7.68 17.80 0.81
N VAL A 61 -6.99 16.98 0.03
CA VAL A 61 -6.00 17.43 -0.95
C VAL A 61 -6.66 18.18 -2.10
N SER A 62 -7.75 17.65 -2.67
CA SER A 62 -8.40 18.21 -3.88
C SER A 62 -9.33 19.38 -3.59
N SER A 63 -9.98 19.42 -2.41
CA SER A 63 -10.92 20.50 -2.10
C SER A 63 -10.21 21.85 -1.87
N PRO A 64 -10.65 22.95 -2.49
CA PRO A 64 -10.12 24.29 -2.19
C PRO A 64 -10.18 24.64 -0.71
N LYS A 65 -11.23 24.20 0.00
CA LYS A 65 -11.45 24.44 1.44
C LYS A 65 -10.77 23.42 2.36
N GLY A 66 -10.05 22.42 1.81
CA GLY A 66 -9.45 21.33 2.59
C GLY A 66 -8.46 21.76 3.69
N HIS A 67 -7.97 23.01 3.64
CA HIS A 67 -7.10 23.60 4.65
C HIS A 67 -7.87 24.31 5.80
N THR A 68 -9.18 24.49 5.66
CA THR A 68 -10.00 25.16 6.70
C THR A 68 -10.25 24.20 7.86
N ARG A 69 -10.34 24.78 9.08
CA ARG A 69 -10.51 24.01 10.31
C ARG A 69 -11.77 23.14 10.26
N ASP A 70 -12.90 23.71 9.87
CA ASP A 70 -14.18 23.00 9.83
C ASP A 70 -14.13 21.82 8.83
N PHE A 71 -13.37 21.95 7.72
CA PHE A 71 -13.22 20.88 6.75
C PHE A 71 -12.39 19.73 7.32
N TYR A 72 -11.19 20.00 7.84
CA TYR A 72 -10.34 18.92 8.31
C TYR A 72 -10.83 18.31 9.64
N ASP A 73 -11.51 19.06 10.50
CA ASP A 73 -12.16 18.54 11.71
C ASP A 73 -13.35 17.62 11.35
N THR A 74 -14.18 18.00 10.37
CA THR A 74 -15.27 17.14 9.85
C THR A 74 -14.69 15.88 9.20
N ALA A 75 -13.67 16.02 8.37
CA ALA A 75 -12.99 14.90 7.70
C ALA A 75 -12.38 13.94 8.74
N TRP A 76 -11.70 14.46 9.76
CA TRP A 76 -11.15 13.68 10.86
C TRP A 76 -12.23 12.98 11.68
N THR A 77 -13.34 13.65 12.00
CA THR A 77 -14.46 13.04 12.72
C THR A 77 -15.04 11.84 11.94
N ILE A 78 -15.25 11.99 10.63
CA ILE A 78 -15.69 10.89 9.77
C ILE A 78 -14.66 9.77 9.75
N GLN A 79 -13.36 10.09 9.70
CA GLN A 79 -12.28 9.11 9.74
C GLN A 79 -12.27 8.31 11.05
N VAL A 80 -12.47 8.96 12.18
CA VAL A 80 -12.55 8.30 13.51
C VAL A 80 -13.76 7.36 13.56
N LEU A 81 -14.96 7.85 13.19
CA LEU A 81 -16.17 7.02 13.17
C LEU A 81 -16.00 5.81 12.27
N ARG A 82 -15.43 6.01 11.07
CA ARG A 82 -15.09 4.92 10.16
C ARG A 82 -14.11 3.94 10.80
N GLY A 83 -13.02 4.42 11.41
CA GLY A 83 -12.01 3.57 12.04
C GLY A 83 -12.58 2.70 13.15
N VAL A 84 -13.44 3.24 14.00
CA VAL A 84 -14.15 2.50 15.05
C VAL A 84 -15.10 1.47 14.45
N LEU A 85 -15.89 1.84 13.43
CA LEU A 85 -16.79 0.91 12.73
C LEU A 85 -16.03 -0.25 12.11
N LEU A 86 -14.91 0.02 11.43
CA LEU A 86 -14.08 -1.03 10.81
C LEU A 86 -13.43 -1.94 11.85
N GLY A 87 -12.97 -1.37 12.96
CA GLY A 87 -12.46 -2.14 14.10
C GLY A 87 -13.53 -3.10 14.64
N ALA A 88 -14.75 -2.61 14.84
CA ALA A 88 -15.88 -3.45 15.28
C ALA A 88 -16.26 -4.53 14.27
N VAL A 89 -16.28 -4.20 12.96
CA VAL A 89 -16.56 -5.18 11.90
C VAL A 89 -15.45 -6.23 11.83
N ALA A 90 -14.18 -5.85 11.86
CA ALA A 90 -13.06 -6.78 11.83
C ALA A 90 -13.05 -7.70 13.07
N PHE A 91 -13.39 -7.15 14.24
CA PHE A 91 -13.56 -7.92 15.47
C PHE A 91 -14.70 -8.94 15.34
N ALA A 92 -15.86 -8.54 14.87
CA ALA A 92 -17.02 -9.42 14.69
C ALA A 92 -16.80 -10.51 13.64
N LEU A 93 -16.03 -10.22 12.59
CA LEU A 93 -15.69 -11.17 11.53
C LEU A 93 -14.61 -12.18 11.93
N ALA A 94 -13.93 -12.01 13.07
CA ALA A 94 -12.80 -12.86 13.47
C ALA A 94 -13.19 -14.32 13.58
N GLY A 95 -14.28 -14.65 14.26
CA GLY A 95 -14.77 -16.03 14.40
C GLY A 95 -15.21 -16.63 13.05
N PRO A 96 -16.12 -16.00 12.30
CA PRO A 96 -16.52 -16.45 10.97
C PRO A 96 -15.35 -16.67 10.01
N LEU A 97 -14.37 -15.76 9.98
CA LEU A 97 -13.20 -15.90 9.12
C LEU A 97 -12.24 -17.01 9.58
N ALA A 98 -12.08 -17.20 10.90
CA ALA A 98 -11.30 -18.30 11.43
C ALA A 98 -11.91 -19.66 11.02
N ALA A 99 -13.24 -19.79 11.06
CA ALA A 99 -13.95 -20.97 10.59
C ALA A 99 -13.85 -21.12 9.06
N PHE A 100 -13.99 -20.04 8.30
CA PHE A 100 -13.92 -20.07 6.83
C PHE A 100 -12.55 -20.52 6.32
N PHE A 101 -11.47 -20.00 6.89
CA PHE A 101 -10.10 -20.37 6.49
C PHE A 101 -9.58 -21.61 7.23
N GLU A 102 -10.36 -22.20 8.13
CA GLU A 102 -9.95 -23.36 8.95
C GLU A 102 -8.67 -23.10 9.77
N GLN A 103 -8.53 -21.83 10.23
CA GLN A 103 -7.38 -21.37 11.01
C GLN A 103 -7.85 -20.77 12.36
N PRO A 104 -7.90 -21.57 13.44
CA PRO A 104 -8.41 -21.09 14.74
C PRO A 104 -7.64 -19.90 15.31
N GLU A 105 -6.35 -19.77 14.99
CA GLU A 105 -5.50 -18.65 15.43
C GLU A 105 -6.02 -17.29 14.96
N LEU A 106 -6.72 -17.23 13.81
CA LEU A 106 -7.31 -16.00 13.31
C LEU A 106 -8.36 -15.41 14.26
N ALA A 107 -9.06 -16.26 15.05
CA ALA A 107 -10.04 -15.79 16.03
C ALA A 107 -9.41 -14.91 17.12
N ILE A 108 -8.11 -15.05 17.38
CA ILE A 108 -7.38 -14.25 18.37
C ILE A 108 -6.59 -13.14 17.68
N ILE A 109 -6.02 -13.41 16.51
CA ILE A 109 -5.15 -12.44 15.80
C ILE A 109 -5.97 -11.30 15.21
N LEU A 110 -7.12 -11.56 14.57
CA LEU A 110 -7.94 -10.53 13.94
C LEU A 110 -8.48 -9.48 14.92
N PRO A 111 -8.97 -9.82 16.12
CA PRO A 111 -9.30 -8.84 17.15
C PRO A 111 -8.15 -7.91 17.53
N VAL A 112 -6.93 -8.45 17.68
CA VAL A 112 -5.76 -7.63 18.01
C VAL A 112 -5.40 -6.71 16.86
N THR A 113 -5.41 -7.22 15.62
CA THR A 113 -5.13 -6.41 14.43
C THR A 113 -6.23 -5.39 14.13
N SER A 114 -7.47 -5.61 14.62
CA SER A 114 -8.56 -4.64 14.46
C SER A 114 -8.28 -3.29 15.12
N LEU A 115 -7.41 -3.25 16.14
CA LEU A 115 -6.93 -2.01 16.75
C LEU A 115 -6.24 -1.09 15.75
N MET A 116 -5.64 -1.64 14.68
CA MET A 116 -5.00 -0.84 13.64
C MET A 116 -5.99 0.06 12.90
N PHE A 117 -7.26 -0.35 12.75
CA PHE A 117 -8.30 0.48 12.16
C PHE A 117 -8.66 1.66 13.08
N ILE A 118 -8.74 1.41 14.39
CA ILE A 118 -9.00 2.45 15.38
C ILE A 118 -7.85 3.45 15.40
N PHE A 119 -6.60 2.97 15.46
CA PHE A 119 -5.43 3.84 15.40
C PHE A 119 -5.35 4.61 14.07
N GLY A 120 -5.66 3.95 12.95
CA GLY A 120 -5.75 4.59 11.63
C GLY A 120 -6.82 5.69 11.58
N GLY A 121 -7.98 5.43 12.18
CA GLY A 121 -9.06 6.41 12.31
C GLY A 121 -8.68 7.62 13.15
N LEU A 122 -7.96 7.41 14.24
CA LEU A 122 -7.52 8.47 15.15
C LEU A 122 -6.32 9.29 14.65
N LYS A 123 -5.61 8.85 13.57
CA LYS A 123 -4.49 9.62 13.01
C LYS A 123 -4.91 11.04 12.63
N SER A 124 -4.01 11.99 12.87
CA SER A 124 -4.18 13.36 12.41
C SER A 124 -4.26 13.44 10.87
N THR A 125 -5.09 14.33 10.35
CA THR A 125 -5.14 14.65 8.91
C THR A 125 -3.96 15.48 8.43
N SER A 126 -2.97 15.73 9.29
CA SER A 126 -1.76 16.49 8.99
C SER A 126 -0.98 15.97 7.78
N SER A 127 -0.96 14.65 7.55
CA SER A 127 -0.31 14.05 6.37
C SER A 127 -0.96 14.49 5.06
N ALA A 128 -2.30 14.52 5.01
CA ALA A 128 -3.05 15.02 3.85
C ALA A 128 -2.83 16.51 3.61
N LEU A 129 -2.77 17.32 4.68
CA LEU A 129 -2.46 18.75 4.58
C LEU A 129 -1.04 19.01 4.09
N LEU A 130 -0.04 18.24 4.55
CA LEU A 130 1.33 18.32 4.04
C LEU A 130 1.40 17.94 2.56
N GLN A 131 0.63 16.93 2.15
CA GLN A 131 0.53 16.55 0.74
C GLN A 131 -0.10 17.67 -0.09
N LYS A 132 -1.16 18.32 0.40
CA LYS A 132 -1.78 19.48 -0.23
C LYS A 132 -0.78 20.65 -0.37
N GLN A 133 0.07 20.88 0.63
CA GLN A 133 1.12 21.90 0.62
C GLN A 133 2.37 21.50 -0.18
N VAL A 134 2.36 20.30 -0.80
CA VAL A 134 3.51 19.74 -1.55
C VAL A 134 4.78 19.64 -0.67
N ASN A 135 4.62 19.48 0.63
CA ASN A 135 5.75 19.29 1.56
C ASN A 135 6.13 17.79 1.64
N VAL A 136 6.70 17.31 0.54
CA VAL A 136 7.00 15.89 0.35
C VAL A 136 8.07 15.39 1.33
N THR A 137 9.02 16.24 1.70
CA THR A 137 10.13 15.84 2.58
C THR A 137 9.64 15.40 3.95
N ARG A 138 8.78 16.19 4.61
CA ARG A 138 8.22 15.83 5.92
C ARG A 138 7.34 14.58 5.84
N ALA A 139 6.52 14.45 4.81
CA ALA A 139 5.68 13.28 4.60
C ALA A 139 6.53 12.01 4.40
N SER A 140 7.61 12.08 3.61
CA SER A 140 8.51 10.95 3.38
C SER A 140 9.30 10.56 4.64
N LEU A 141 9.77 11.53 5.43
CA LEU A 141 10.45 11.25 6.70
C LEU A 141 9.52 10.60 7.72
N PHE A 142 8.26 10.99 7.74
CA PHE A 142 7.24 10.36 8.58
C PHE A 142 6.99 8.90 8.17
N GLU A 143 6.84 8.62 6.86
CA GLU A 143 6.69 7.27 6.35
C GLU A 143 7.91 6.40 6.71
N LEU A 144 9.11 6.93 6.48
CA LEU A 144 10.36 6.25 6.80
C LEU A 144 10.49 5.97 8.31
N GLY A 145 10.20 6.96 9.15
CA GLY A 145 10.23 6.81 10.61
C GLY A 145 9.27 5.74 11.10
N GLY A 146 8.04 5.73 10.61
CA GLY A 146 7.05 4.71 10.93
C GLY A 146 7.49 3.30 10.52
N LEU A 147 8.09 3.16 9.33
CA LEU A 147 8.64 1.90 8.85
C LEU A 147 9.79 1.40 9.73
N VAL A 148 10.75 2.26 10.05
CA VAL A 148 11.91 1.91 10.89
C VAL A 148 11.46 1.42 12.26
N HIS A 149 10.52 2.11 12.91
CA HIS A 149 9.99 1.67 14.20
C HIS A 149 9.30 0.30 14.10
N THR A 150 8.49 0.10 13.05
CA THR A 150 7.84 -1.20 12.82
C THR A 150 8.87 -2.31 12.66
N ILE A 151 9.93 -2.08 11.89
CA ILE A 151 11.02 -3.04 11.68
C ILE A 151 11.71 -3.39 13.01
N ILE A 152 12.08 -2.37 13.78
CA ILE A 152 12.75 -2.58 15.08
C ILE A 152 11.89 -3.45 16.00
N VAL A 153 10.60 -3.17 16.09
CA VAL A 153 9.70 -3.94 16.96
C VAL A 153 9.50 -5.36 16.42
N GLN A 154 9.27 -5.52 15.12
CA GLN A 154 9.07 -6.85 14.51
C GLN A 154 10.30 -7.74 14.66
N VAL A 155 11.46 -7.23 14.27
CA VAL A 155 12.72 -8.00 14.36
C VAL A 155 13.10 -8.24 15.81
N GLY A 156 12.98 -7.22 16.67
CA GLY A 156 13.26 -7.36 18.11
C GLY A 156 12.38 -8.43 18.78
N LEU A 157 11.10 -8.45 18.49
CA LEU A 157 10.19 -9.49 19.01
C LEU A 157 10.48 -10.87 18.40
N ALA A 158 10.81 -10.94 17.10
CA ALA A 158 11.13 -12.21 16.43
C ALA A 158 12.41 -12.85 16.98
N LEU A 159 13.39 -12.04 17.40
CA LEU A 159 14.63 -12.54 18.04
C LEU A 159 14.37 -13.10 19.44
N VAL A 160 13.42 -12.54 20.19
CA VAL A 160 13.07 -13.00 21.54
C VAL A 160 12.07 -14.16 21.50
N SER A 161 11.07 -14.08 20.64
CA SER A 161 9.99 -15.07 20.50
C SER A 161 9.58 -15.17 19.03
N PRO A 162 10.09 -16.18 18.28
CA PRO A 162 9.82 -16.34 16.85
C PRO A 162 8.41 -16.92 16.59
N THR A 163 7.39 -16.16 16.95
CA THR A 163 5.97 -16.51 16.81
C THR A 163 5.25 -15.51 15.91
N ILE A 164 3.99 -15.81 15.55
CA ILE A 164 3.13 -14.90 14.79
C ILE A 164 2.99 -13.53 15.47
N TRP A 165 3.12 -13.50 16.81
CA TRP A 165 2.97 -12.27 17.58
C TRP A 165 4.06 -11.23 17.29
N ALA A 166 5.23 -11.63 16.81
CA ALA A 166 6.26 -10.69 16.36
C ALA A 166 5.75 -9.85 15.18
N LEU A 167 5.05 -10.46 14.22
CA LEU A 167 4.48 -9.77 13.06
C LEU A 167 3.26 -8.94 13.44
N VAL A 168 2.36 -9.51 14.24
CA VAL A 168 1.10 -8.88 14.65
C VAL A 168 1.35 -7.68 15.55
N LEU A 169 2.05 -7.88 16.69
CA LEU A 169 2.33 -6.79 17.64
C LEU A 169 3.22 -5.73 17.03
N GLY A 170 4.22 -6.12 16.21
CA GLY A 170 5.03 -5.14 15.50
C GLY A 170 4.20 -4.23 14.58
N SER A 171 3.21 -4.78 13.90
CA SER A 171 2.30 -4.00 13.05
C SER A 171 1.36 -3.10 13.87
N VAL A 172 0.82 -3.62 14.96
CA VAL A 172 -0.07 -2.86 15.87
C VAL A 172 0.69 -1.72 16.55
N VAL A 173 1.87 -2.00 17.11
CA VAL A 173 2.73 -0.99 17.74
C VAL A 173 3.20 0.04 16.71
N GLY A 174 3.59 -0.39 15.51
CA GLY A 174 3.92 0.53 14.41
C GLY A 174 2.75 1.45 14.04
N SER A 175 1.52 0.93 14.05
CA SER A 175 0.32 1.74 13.82
C SER A 175 0.06 2.75 14.96
N ALA A 176 0.28 2.34 16.21
CA ALA A 176 0.16 3.22 17.38
C ALA A 176 1.22 4.34 17.38
N ILE A 177 2.48 4.01 17.06
CA ILE A 177 3.55 5.01 16.89
C ILE A 177 3.20 5.96 15.73
N GLY A 178 2.68 5.41 14.61
CA GLY A 178 2.20 6.21 13.48
C GLY A 178 1.05 7.16 13.87
N LEU A 179 0.16 6.76 14.78
CA LEU A 179 -0.87 7.63 15.35
C LEU A 179 -0.22 8.79 16.10
N VAL A 180 0.62 8.52 17.09
CA VAL A 180 1.26 9.57 17.92
C VAL A 180 2.08 10.52 17.06
N SER A 181 2.95 9.98 16.18
CA SER A 181 3.80 10.80 15.32
C SER A 181 3.00 11.63 14.30
N SER A 182 1.78 11.22 13.92
CA SER A 182 0.93 12.01 13.02
C SER A 182 0.55 13.38 13.59
N TYR A 183 0.44 13.51 14.93
CA TYR A 183 0.15 14.77 15.59
C TYR A 183 1.39 15.67 15.73
N LEU A 184 2.60 15.11 15.58
CA LEU A 184 3.85 15.86 15.61
C LEU A 184 4.23 16.47 14.26
N LEU A 185 3.57 16.07 13.16
CA LEU A 185 3.88 16.52 11.80
C LEU A 185 3.65 18.00 11.58
N ILE A 186 2.57 18.55 12.12
CA ILE A 186 2.24 19.98 12.08
C ILE A 186 2.08 20.47 13.52
N PRO A 187 3.06 21.24 14.05
CA PRO A 187 2.98 21.75 15.41
C PRO A 187 1.73 22.62 15.62
N GLY A 188 1.05 22.42 16.74
CA GLY A 188 -0.15 23.18 17.10
C GLY A 188 -1.44 22.76 16.40
N MET A 189 -1.38 21.76 15.49
CA MET A 189 -2.58 21.21 14.87
C MET A 189 -3.30 20.30 15.86
N SER A 190 -4.53 20.67 16.19
CA SER A 190 -5.44 19.89 17.04
C SER A 190 -6.72 19.58 16.28
N HIS A 191 -7.34 18.46 16.62
CA HIS A 191 -8.64 18.06 16.05
C HIS A 191 -9.69 18.09 17.14
N ARG A 192 -10.91 18.43 16.73
CA ARG A 192 -12.11 18.33 17.57
C ARG A 192 -13.18 17.54 16.85
N PHE A 193 -14.02 16.88 17.61
CA PHE A 193 -15.22 16.27 17.04
C PHE A 193 -16.17 17.37 16.55
N PHE A 194 -16.27 17.48 15.24
CA PHE A 194 -17.09 18.47 14.57
C PHE A 194 -17.60 17.90 13.24
N ILE A 195 -18.86 18.10 12.94
CA ILE A 195 -19.47 17.66 11.68
C ILE A 195 -20.25 18.83 11.08
N ASP A 196 -19.74 19.33 9.95
CA ASP A 196 -20.50 20.16 9.05
C ASP A 196 -21.25 19.27 8.04
N ARG A 197 -22.57 19.44 7.94
CA ARG A 197 -23.42 18.60 7.08
C ARG A 197 -23.11 18.76 5.58
N ALA A 198 -22.70 19.95 5.14
CA ALA A 198 -22.37 20.20 3.74
C ALA A 198 -21.05 19.53 3.37
N ILE A 199 -20.03 19.65 4.24
CA ILE A 199 -18.73 19.00 4.10
C ILE A 199 -18.89 17.48 4.16
N ALA A 200 -19.63 16.96 5.14
CA ALA A 200 -19.88 15.54 5.28
C ALA A 200 -20.56 14.95 4.01
N ARG A 201 -21.58 15.65 3.46
CA ARG A 201 -22.23 15.24 2.21
C ARG A 201 -21.27 15.25 1.04
N GLN A 202 -20.36 16.24 0.96
CA GLN A 202 -19.32 16.29 -0.06
C GLN A 202 -18.36 15.09 0.05
N VAL A 203 -17.84 14.79 1.23
CA VAL A 203 -16.92 13.68 1.48
C VAL A 203 -17.57 12.34 1.17
N ILE A 204 -18.79 12.09 1.67
CA ILE A 204 -19.53 10.83 1.44
C ILE A 204 -19.95 10.71 -0.03
N GLY A 205 -20.39 11.80 -0.65
CA GLY A 205 -20.79 11.83 -2.07
C GLY A 205 -19.65 11.47 -3.02
N PHE A 206 -18.44 11.92 -2.71
CA PHE A 206 -17.23 11.54 -3.45
C PHE A 206 -16.81 10.09 -3.14
N GLY A 207 -16.96 9.68 -1.89
CA GLY A 207 -16.53 8.35 -1.41
C GLY A 207 -17.24 7.18 -2.08
N LYS A 208 -18.50 7.34 -2.50
CA LYS A 208 -19.27 6.24 -3.14
C LYS A 208 -18.62 5.70 -4.42
N TRP A 209 -17.97 6.57 -5.20
CA TRP A 209 -17.28 6.17 -6.42
C TRP A 209 -15.93 5.52 -6.12
N ILE A 210 -15.23 6.02 -5.09
CA ILE A 210 -14.00 5.41 -4.59
C ILE A 210 -14.32 4.02 -4.03
N PHE A 211 -15.36 3.87 -3.24
CA PHE A 211 -15.82 2.59 -2.70
C PHE A 211 -16.03 1.54 -3.81
N LEU A 212 -16.78 1.89 -4.88
CA LEU A 212 -17.02 0.96 -5.98
C LEU A 212 -15.73 0.54 -6.70
N SER A 213 -14.84 1.49 -6.98
CA SER A 213 -13.54 1.18 -7.59
C SER A 213 -12.63 0.38 -6.65
N SER A 214 -12.69 0.63 -5.35
CA SER A 214 -11.91 -0.10 -4.35
C SER A 214 -12.34 -1.57 -4.21
N ILE A 215 -13.63 -1.87 -4.37
CA ILE A 215 -14.12 -3.27 -4.41
C ILE A 215 -13.46 -4.02 -5.57
N ILE A 216 -13.56 -3.47 -6.78
CA ILE A 216 -12.98 -4.08 -7.98
C ILE A 216 -11.46 -4.24 -7.82
N TYR A 217 -10.81 -3.19 -7.35
CA TYR A 217 -9.37 -3.19 -7.10
C TYR A 217 -8.95 -4.23 -6.05
N PHE A 218 -9.71 -4.35 -4.95
CA PHE A 218 -9.43 -5.33 -3.91
C PHE A 218 -9.43 -6.75 -4.47
N PHE A 219 -10.48 -7.14 -5.18
CA PHE A 219 -10.56 -8.47 -5.75
C PHE A 219 -9.50 -8.69 -6.84
N ALA A 220 -9.26 -7.71 -7.70
CA ALA A 220 -8.21 -7.81 -8.72
C ALA A 220 -6.81 -8.04 -8.13
N MET A 221 -6.51 -7.46 -6.96
CA MET A 221 -5.17 -7.50 -6.34
C MET A 221 -5.00 -8.57 -5.27
N ASN A 222 -6.08 -9.11 -4.70
CA ASN A 222 -6.00 -10.05 -3.57
C ASN A 222 -6.76 -11.36 -3.79
N PHE A 223 -7.41 -11.56 -4.94
CA PHE A 223 -8.16 -12.78 -5.20
C PHE A 223 -7.28 -14.02 -5.13
N ASP A 224 -6.07 -13.93 -5.68
CA ASP A 224 -5.06 -14.99 -5.63
C ASP A 224 -4.73 -15.41 -4.18
N ARG A 225 -4.49 -14.44 -3.31
CA ARG A 225 -4.18 -14.66 -1.89
C ARG A 225 -5.34 -15.32 -1.15
N LEU A 226 -6.55 -14.83 -1.37
CA LEU A 226 -7.77 -15.38 -0.74
C LEU A 226 -8.07 -16.79 -1.24
N TYR A 227 -7.90 -17.03 -2.55
CA TYR A 227 -8.09 -18.34 -3.16
C TYR A 227 -7.07 -19.35 -2.63
N PHE A 228 -5.78 -19.01 -2.69
CA PHE A 228 -4.73 -19.90 -2.20
C PHE A 228 -4.80 -20.14 -0.69
N ALA A 229 -5.22 -19.14 0.09
CA ALA A 229 -5.41 -19.32 1.54
C ALA A 229 -6.38 -20.46 1.90
N LYS A 230 -7.28 -20.84 0.98
CA LYS A 230 -8.22 -21.95 1.16
C LYS A 230 -7.76 -23.25 0.52
N GLN A 231 -6.85 -23.21 -0.47
CA GLN A 231 -6.53 -24.37 -1.32
C GLN A 231 -5.18 -25.01 -0.99
N ILE A 232 -4.23 -24.26 -0.43
CA ILE A 232 -2.88 -24.75 -0.15
C ILE A 232 -2.53 -24.63 1.33
N THR A 233 -1.45 -25.24 1.75
CA THR A 233 -0.99 -25.17 3.14
C THR A 233 -0.54 -23.75 3.51
N LEU A 234 -0.55 -23.41 4.81
CA LEU A 234 -0.01 -22.14 5.29
C LEU A 234 1.47 -21.96 4.94
N ALA A 235 2.24 -23.05 4.90
CA ALA A 235 3.65 -23.00 4.54
C ALA A 235 3.81 -22.61 3.07
N ASP A 236 3.07 -23.23 2.15
CA ASP A 236 3.09 -22.92 0.73
C ASP A 236 2.57 -21.49 0.46
N LEU A 237 1.53 -21.07 1.20
CA LEU A 237 1.04 -19.68 1.14
C LEU A 237 2.11 -18.69 1.60
N GLY A 238 2.92 -19.05 2.60
CA GLY A 238 4.07 -18.28 3.05
C GLY A 238 5.14 -18.14 1.98
N VAL A 239 5.49 -19.25 1.31
CA VAL A 239 6.41 -19.24 0.15
C VAL A 239 5.87 -18.37 -0.98
N TYR A 240 4.59 -18.54 -1.32
CA TYR A 240 3.91 -17.68 -2.29
C TYR A 240 3.98 -16.20 -1.92
N SER A 241 3.80 -15.87 -0.64
CA SER A 241 3.80 -14.48 -0.16
C SER A 241 5.17 -13.80 -0.34
N ILE A 242 6.27 -14.54 -0.22
CA ILE A 242 7.62 -14.05 -0.50
C ILE A 242 7.79 -13.74 -1.99
N ALA A 243 7.43 -14.68 -2.86
CA ALA A 243 7.47 -14.44 -4.32
C ALA A 243 6.62 -13.23 -4.70
N ARG A 244 5.42 -13.11 -4.11
CA ARG A 244 4.51 -11.99 -4.33
C ARG A 244 5.09 -10.66 -3.84
N ALA A 245 5.74 -10.63 -2.67
CA ALA A 245 6.37 -9.42 -2.14
C ALA A 245 7.48 -8.90 -3.06
N LEU A 246 8.31 -9.80 -3.61
CA LEU A 246 9.33 -9.46 -4.60
C LEU A 246 8.71 -8.93 -5.90
N SER A 247 7.67 -9.58 -6.40
CA SER A 247 6.92 -9.16 -7.59
C SER A 247 6.26 -7.78 -7.41
N ASP A 248 5.64 -7.53 -6.24
CA ASP A 248 4.98 -6.26 -5.93
C ASP A 248 5.95 -5.06 -5.90
N MET A 249 7.24 -5.26 -5.62
CA MET A 249 8.26 -4.21 -5.69
C MET A 249 8.38 -3.63 -7.11
N PHE A 250 8.37 -4.47 -8.14
CA PHE A 250 8.40 -4.03 -9.54
C PHE A 250 7.14 -3.29 -9.93
N ASN A 251 5.99 -3.79 -9.51
CA ASN A 251 4.72 -3.11 -9.76
C ASN A 251 4.69 -1.71 -9.12
N GLN A 252 5.15 -1.58 -7.88
CA GLN A 252 5.24 -0.29 -7.20
C GLN A 252 6.22 0.67 -7.89
N LEU A 253 7.34 0.18 -8.40
CA LEU A 253 8.30 0.98 -9.16
C LEU A 253 7.66 1.53 -10.45
N ALA A 254 6.93 0.69 -11.18
CA ALA A 254 6.24 1.07 -12.40
C ALA A 254 5.16 2.14 -12.14
N VAL A 255 4.31 1.93 -11.13
CA VAL A 255 3.27 2.88 -10.72
C VAL A 255 3.88 4.23 -10.32
N ARG A 256 4.96 4.22 -9.55
CA ARG A 256 5.65 5.47 -9.17
C ARG A 256 6.27 6.17 -10.37
N THR A 257 6.98 5.46 -11.22
CA THR A 257 7.57 6.06 -12.42
C THR A 257 6.49 6.69 -13.30
N SER A 258 5.37 6.01 -13.45
CA SER A 258 4.23 6.52 -14.21
C SER A 258 3.63 7.79 -13.59
N ASN A 259 3.38 7.80 -12.29
CA ASN A 259 2.72 8.92 -11.61
C ASN A 259 3.63 10.14 -11.41
N TYR A 260 4.92 9.95 -11.18
CA TYR A 260 5.84 11.05 -10.86
C TYR A 260 6.67 11.54 -12.05
N VAL A 261 6.81 10.74 -13.10
CA VAL A 261 7.60 11.10 -14.28
C VAL A 261 6.71 11.19 -15.52
N LEU A 262 6.01 10.10 -15.86
CA LEU A 262 5.29 10.04 -17.14
C LEU A 262 4.06 10.95 -17.16
N PHE A 263 3.17 10.85 -16.18
CA PHE A 263 1.95 11.65 -16.11
C PHE A 263 2.23 13.16 -16.12
N PRO A 264 3.11 13.74 -15.27
CA PRO A 264 3.39 15.18 -15.30
C PRO A 264 4.05 15.63 -16.60
N THR A 265 4.92 14.78 -17.19
CA THR A 265 5.58 15.07 -18.46
C THR A 265 4.57 15.17 -19.60
N VAL A 266 3.63 14.23 -19.66
CA VAL A 266 2.57 14.21 -20.68
C VAL A 266 1.57 15.37 -20.44
N ALA A 267 1.21 15.62 -19.19
CA ALA A 267 0.26 16.68 -18.83
C ALA A 267 0.81 18.10 -19.11
N ALA A 268 2.14 18.28 -19.10
CA ALA A 268 2.79 19.55 -19.42
C ALA A 268 2.87 19.83 -20.93
N TRP A 269 2.55 18.86 -21.77
CA TRP A 269 2.60 19.04 -23.22
C TRP A 269 1.24 19.44 -23.78
N GLU A 270 1.24 20.49 -24.60
CA GLU A 270 0.03 20.92 -25.30
C GLU A 270 -0.27 19.98 -26.48
N LEU A 271 -1.41 19.26 -26.38
CA LEU A 271 -1.94 18.49 -27.49
C LEU A 271 -2.96 19.37 -28.26
N PRO A 272 -2.83 19.54 -29.62
CA PRO A 272 -2.70 18.45 -30.60
C PRO A 272 -1.44 18.41 -31.45
N ASP A 273 -0.30 18.94 -31.03
CA ASP A 273 0.93 18.99 -31.85
C ASP A 273 1.39 17.57 -32.28
N PRO A 274 1.56 17.30 -33.59
CA PRO A 274 2.06 16.03 -34.12
C PRO A 274 3.44 15.64 -33.56
N ASP A 275 4.32 16.61 -33.29
CA ASP A 275 5.66 16.35 -32.74
C ASP A 275 5.58 15.90 -31.28
N VAL A 276 4.67 16.44 -30.51
CA VAL A 276 4.38 16.01 -29.14
C VAL A 276 3.89 14.55 -29.14
N ARG A 277 2.96 14.22 -30.03
CA ARG A 277 2.46 12.85 -30.20
C ARG A 277 3.58 11.86 -30.54
N ARG A 278 4.53 12.26 -31.37
CA ARG A 278 5.70 11.45 -31.72
C ARG A 278 6.63 11.24 -30.52
N ARG A 279 6.86 12.30 -29.71
CA ARG A 279 7.66 12.23 -28.48
C ARG A 279 7.02 11.32 -27.45
N VAL A 280 5.71 11.41 -27.22
CA VAL A 280 4.95 10.51 -26.30
C VAL A 280 5.11 9.06 -26.74
N LYS A 281 4.91 8.75 -28.04
CA LYS A 281 5.08 7.39 -28.57
C LYS A 281 6.50 6.86 -28.38
N LYS A 282 7.52 7.71 -28.61
CA LYS A 282 8.94 7.32 -28.42
C LYS A 282 9.23 7.07 -26.95
N GLY A 283 8.82 7.96 -26.04
CA GLY A 283 8.98 7.82 -24.60
C GLY A 283 8.30 6.57 -24.05
N ARG A 284 7.04 6.33 -24.45
CA ARG A 284 6.30 5.09 -24.11
C ARG A 284 7.06 3.83 -24.53
N ARG A 285 7.52 3.77 -25.80
CA ARG A 285 8.27 2.61 -26.33
C ARG A 285 9.55 2.38 -25.53
N MET A 286 10.28 3.45 -25.21
CA MET A 286 11.52 3.36 -24.43
C MET A 286 11.26 2.85 -23.00
N LEU A 287 10.22 3.33 -22.35
CA LEU A 287 9.84 2.88 -20.99
C LEU A 287 9.39 1.43 -20.99
N LEU A 288 8.56 1.03 -21.96
CA LEU A 288 8.13 -0.37 -22.10
C LEU A 288 9.31 -1.28 -22.41
N PHE A 289 10.23 -0.88 -23.29
CA PHE A 289 11.42 -1.66 -23.58
C PHE A 289 12.30 -1.82 -22.33
N ALA A 290 12.57 -0.72 -21.60
CA ALA A 290 13.36 -0.76 -20.37
C ALA A 290 12.68 -1.67 -19.31
N ALA A 291 11.35 -1.58 -19.15
CA ALA A 291 10.59 -2.44 -18.25
C ALA A 291 10.66 -3.91 -18.68
N ALA A 292 10.52 -4.21 -20.00
CA ALA A 292 10.63 -5.58 -20.51
C ALA A 292 12.01 -6.18 -20.27
N VAL A 293 13.08 -5.43 -20.54
CA VAL A 293 14.45 -5.87 -20.28
C VAL A 293 14.69 -6.09 -18.80
N GLY A 294 14.25 -5.17 -17.95
CA GLY A 294 14.36 -5.27 -16.49
C GLY A 294 13.63 -6.50 -15.94
N LEU A 295 12.38 -6.72 -16.37
CA LEU A 295 11.60 -7.90 -15.96
C LEU A 295 12.22 -9.20 -16.49
N ALA A 296 12.65 -9.25 -17.75
CA ALA A 296 13.31 -10.42 -18.32
C ALA A 296 14.61 -10.78 -17.58
N ALA A 297 15.44 -9.78 -17.28
CA ALA A 297 16.63 -9.97 -16.47
C ALA A 297 16.29 -10.54 -15.09
N PHE A 298 15.26 -9.99 -14.42
CA PHE A 298 14.86 -10.44 -13.10
C PHE A 298 14.25 -11.85 -13.11
N VAL A 299 13.48 -12.20 -14.15
CA VAL A 299 13.00 -13.56 -14.39
C VAL A 299 14.17 -14.54 -14.53
N SER A 300 15.20 -14.16 -15.28
CA SER A 300 16.36 -15.03 -15.52
C SER A 300 17.20 -15.30 -14.26
N ILE A 301 17.19 -14.39 -13.28
CA ILE A 301 17.96 -14.52 -12.03
C ILE A 301 17.07 -14.77 -10.80
N SER A 302 15.78 -15.06 -10.99
CA SER A 302 14.81 -15.22 -9.90
C SER A 302 15.21 -16.27 -8.88
N ASP A 303 15.66 -17.45 -9.34
CA ASP A 303 16.14 -18.52 -8.46
C ASP A 303 17.36 -18.09 -7.65
N LEU A 304 18.33 -17.46 -8.30
CA LEU A 304 19.53 -16.96 -7.64
C LEU A 304 19.21 -15.91 -6.57
N ILE A 305 18.26 -15.00 -6.85
CA ILE A 305 17.82 -13.98 -5.89
C ILE A 305 17.20 -14.63 -4.67
N VAL A 306 16.33 -15.61 -4.87
CA VAL A 306 15.68 -16.31 -3.75
C VAL A 306 16.72 -17.08 -2.93
N GLN A 307 17.63 -17.83 -3.56
CA GLN A 307 18.68 -18.57 -2.86
C GLN A 307 19.64 -17.65 -2.10
N LEU A 308 19.94 -16.47 -2.62
CA LEU A 308 20.84 -15.51 -1.96
C LEU A 308 20.19 -14.82 -0.76
N LEU A 309 18.92 -14.44 -0.89
CA LEU A 309 18.24 -13.64 0.13
C LEU A 309 17.56 -14.49 1.20
N TYR A 310 16.98 -15.63 0.81
CA TYR A 310 16.19 -16.50 1.70
C TYR A 310 16.90 -17.84 1.94
N ASP A 311 16.40 -18.60 2.88
CA ASP A 311 16.89 -19.96 3.15
C ASP A 311 16.12 -21.02 2.32
N ASP A 312 16.56 -22.29 2.45
CA ASP A 312 16.03 -23.42 1.69
C ASP A 312 14.51 -23.63 1.83
N ARG A 313 13.92 -23.15 2.93
CA ARG A 313 12.47 -23.22 3.18
C ARG A 313 11.64 -22.44 2.16
N TYR A 314 12.25 -21.47 1.47
CA TYR A 314 11.59 -20.59 0.49
C TYR A 314 12.06 -20.81 -0.95
N ILE A 315 12.85 -21.84 -1.23
CA ILE A 315 13.46 -22.06 -2.55
C ILE A 315 12.42 -22.13 -3.68
N GLN A 316 11.23 -22.67 -3.40
CA GLN A 316 10.14 -22.75 -4.37
C GLN A 316 9.61 -21.37 -4.79
N ALA A 317 9.85 -20.31 -4.00
CA ALA A 317 9.49 -18.95 -4.39
C ALA A 317 10.21 -18.50 -5.67
N GLY A 318 11.42 -19.04 -5.93
CA GLY A 318 12.17 -18.80 -7.17
C GLY A 318 11.42 -19.26 -8.41
N ALA A 319 10.78 -20.42 -8.37
CA ALA A 319 9.98 -20.94 -9.48
C ALA A 319 8.62 -20.23 -9.64
N ILE A 320 8.04 -19.71 -8.55
CA ILE A 320 6.77 -18.98 -8.56
C ILE A 320 6.97 -17.54 -9.08
N LEU A 321 8.08 -16.91 -8.72
CA LEU A 321 8.35 -15.50 -9.03
C LEU A 321 8.27 -15.16 -10.53
N PRO A 322 8.84 -15.94 -11.48
CA PRO A 322 8.71 -15.68 -12.90
C PRO A 322 7.26 -15.60 -13.39
N LEU A 323 6.38 -16.47 -12.87
CA LEU A 323 4.95 -16.47 -13.24
C LEU A 323 4.26 -15.18 -12.78
N LEU A 324 4.57 -14.72 -11.57
CA LEU A 324 4.04 -13.46 -11.04
C LEU A 324 4.55 -12.25 -11.82
N LEU A 325 5.82 -12.27 -12.26
CA LEU A 325 6.42 -11.20 -13.05
C LEU A 325 5.80 -11.05 -14.44
N ILE A 326 5.30 -12.14 -15.03
CA ILE A 326 4.48 -12.08 -16.24
C ILE A 326 3.21 -11.25 -15.99
N GLY A 327 2.55 -11.47 -14.85
CA GLY A 327 1.40 -10.64 -14.43
C GLY A 327 1.76 -9.17 -14.25
N VAL A 328 2.93 -8.90 -13.67
CA VAL A 328 3.44 -7.52 -13.50
C VAL A 328 3.67 -6.84 -14.85
N TRP A 329 4.10 -7.56 -15.90
CA TRP A 329 4.25 -6.99 -17.23
C TRP A 329 2.94 -6.37 -17.73
N PHE A 330 1.81 -7.09 -17.61
CA PHE A 330 0.50 -6.57 -17.99
C PHE A 330 0.08 -5.36 -17.13
N SER A 331 0.38 -5.38 -15.83
CA SER A 331 0.14 -4.24 -14.94
C SER A 331 0.95 -3.01 -15.36
N VAL A 332 2.21 -3.18 -15.76
CA VAL A 332 3.08 -2.10 -16.27
C VAL A 332 2.50 -1.50 -17.56
N LEU A 333 2.02 -2.36 -18.48
CA LEU A 333 1.37 -1.91 -19.71
C LEU A 333 0.14 -1.04 -19.42
N CYS A 334 -0.74 -1.49 -18.52
CA CYS A 334 -1.92 -0.72 -18.09
C CYS A 334 -1.51 0.61 -17.46
N THR A 335 -0.62 0.59 -16.48
CA THR A 335 -0.20 1.79 -15.72
C THR A 335 0.42 2.87 -16.61
N ILE A 336 1.26 2.48 -17.57
CA ILE A 336 1.86 3.43 -18.53
C ILE A 336 0.79 4.01 -19.45
N ASN A 337 -0.15 3.20 -19.94
CA ASN A 337 -1.24 3.67 -20.79
C ASN A 337 -2.17 4.62 -20.03
N ASP A 338 -2.58 4.26 -18.82
CA ASP A 338 -3.45 5.09 -17.97
C ASP A 338 -2.82 6.46 -17.71
N SER A 339 -1.53 6.50 -17.39
CA SER A 339 -0.81 7.76 -17.16
C SER A 339 -0.78 8.64 -18.41
N ILE A 340 -0.64 8.07 -19.60
CA ILE A 340 -0.69 8.80 -20.87
C ILE A 340 -2.12 9.30 -21.13
N MET A 341 -3.13 8.46 -20.97
CA MET A 341 -4.53 8.82 -21.21
C MET A 341 -4.97 9.96 -20.27
N LEU A 342 -4.66 9.84 -18.99
CA LEU A 342 -4.96 10.87 -17.99
C LEU A 342 -4.20 12.19 -18.28
N GLY A 343 -2.91 12.09 -18.67
CA GLY A 343 -2.10 13.26 -19.01
C GLY A 343 -2.60 13.99 -20.26
N THR A 344 -3.19 13.27 -21.21
CA THR A 344 -3.77 13.85 -22.43
C THR A 344 -5.17 14.44 -22.23
N LYS A 345 -5.73 14.39 -21.01
CA LYS A 345 -7.11 14.82 -20.67
C LYS A 345 -8.19 14.13 -21.53
N ARG A 346 -7.94 12.91 -22.01
CA ARG A 346 -8.88 12.08 -22.77
C ARG A 346 -9.19 10.77 -22.03
N PRO A 347 -9.86 10.83 -20.86
CA PRO A 347 -10.12 9.62 -20.06
C PRO A 347 -11.12 8.64 -20.69
N ALA A 348 -11.82 9.06 -21.76
CA ALA A 348 -12.89 8.30 -22.38
C ALA A 348 -12.59 7.81 -23.83
N SER A 349 -11.34 7.78 -24.25
CA SER A 349 -11.00 7.17 -25.56
C SER A 349 -10.67 5.70 -25.34
N PRO A 350 -11.40 4.75 -25.96
CA PRO A 350 -11.07 3.32 -25.93
C PRO A 350 -9.74 2.99 -26.59
#